data_0f7ddf457ed86d5b4e36682a01b057ba
#
_entry.id   0f7ddf457ed86d5b4e36682a01b057ba
#
_cell.length_a   1.000
_cell.length_b   1.000
_cell.length_c   1.000
_cell.angle_alpha   90.00
_cell.angle_beta   90.00
_cell.angle_gamma   90.00
#
_symmetry.space_group_name_H-M   'P 1'
#
loop_
_entity.id
_entity.type
_entity.pdbx_description
1 polymer ?
#
loop_
_entity_poly.entity_id
_entity_poly.type
_entity_poly.pdbx_seq_one_letter_code
_entity_poly.pdbx_strand_id
1 'polypeptide(L)'
;MATSKPRLDRRIVRSRNAILSAFERLLMDKPLADITVSAIAREANVDRKTFYVHFGTVDGLLDAIAADVVEMIVDSVEKTLSTMGSDPNERALGAAATFFKTINEALC
;
A
#
# COMPACT_ATOMS: atom_id res chain seq x y z
N MET A 1 6.09 -18.38 -13.98
CA MET A 1 6.15 -17.85 -13.44
C MET A 1 5.11 -17.56 -12.70
N ALA A 2 5.12 -17.08 -12.07
CA ALA A 2 4.30 -16.89 -11.16
C ALA A 2 2.96 -16.89 -11.51
N THR A 3 2.66 -16.69 -12.49
CA THR A 3 1.48 -16.55 -12.82
C THR A 3 0.65 -17.65 -12.79
N SER A 4 1.01 -18.56 -12.22
CA SER A 4 0.35 -19.73 -12.29
C SER A 4 -1.09 -19.71 -12.00
N LYS A 5 -1.70 -18.82 -11.38
CA LYS A 5 -3.09 -18.90 -11.10
C LYS A 5 -3.78 -17.61 -11.42
N PRO A 6 -3.90 -17.28 -12.63
CA PRO A 6 -4.44 -16.00 -13.00
C PRO A 6 -5.85 -15.76 -12.52
N ARG A 7 -6.67 -16.76 -12.49
CA ARG A 7 -8.00 -16.56 -12.06
C ARG A 7 -8.07 -16.25 -10.61
N LEU A 8 -7.40 -17.02 -9.81
CA LEU A 8 -7.39 -16.84 -8.38
C LEU A 8 -6.77 -15.51 -8.07
N ASP A 9 -5.71 -15.15 -8.77
CA ASP A 9 -5.04 -13.89 -8.54
C ASP A 9 -5.96 -12.72 -8.84
N ARG A 10 -6.75 -12.80 -9.87
CA ARG A 10 -7.66 -11.73 -10.20
C ARG A 10 -8.71 -11.54 -9.12
N ARG A 11 -9.23 -12.63 -8.59
CA ARG A 11 -10.21 -12.55 -7.55
C ARG A 11 -9.63 -11.92 -6.31
N ILE A 12 -8.44 -12.34 -5.96
CA ILE A 12 -7.75 -11.83 -4.79
C ILE A 12 -7.48 -10.34 -4.97
N VAL A 13 -6.98 -9.94 -6.11
CA VAL A 13 -6.68 -8.55 -6.38
C VAL A 13 -7.95 -7.71 -6.35
N ARG A 14 -9.02 -8.23 -6.91
CA ARG A 14 -10.28 -7.50 -6.94
C ARG A 14 -10.82 -7.28 -5.53
N SER A 15 -10.80 -8.31 -4.70
CA SER A 15 -11.28 -8.19 -3.34
C SER A 15 -10.41 -7.25 -2.54
N ARG A 16 -9.11 -7.35 -2.72
CA ARG A 16 -8.17 -6.48 -2.01
C ARG A 16 -8.40 -5.03 -2.39
N ASN A 17 -8.55 -4.76 -3.68
CA ASN A 17 -8.76 -3.40 -4.15
C ASN A 17 -10.10 -2.85 -3.69
N ALA A 18 -11.11 -3.69 -3.64
CA ALA A 18 -12.43 -3.26 -3.15
C ALA A 18 -12.34 -2.85 -1.69
N ILE A 19 -11.60 -3.60 -0.90
CA ILE A 19 -11.43 -3.29 0.51
C ILE A 19 -10.65 -1.99 0.68
N LEU A 20 -9.59 -1.81 -0.09
CA LEU A 20 -8.79 -0.59 0.02
C LEU A 20 -9.59 0.64 -0.39
N SER A 21 -10.37 0.53 -1.46
CA SER A 21 -11.20 1.64 -1.89
C SER A 21 -12.28 1.96 -0.88
N ALA A 22 -12.86 0.92 -0.29
CA ALA A 22 -13.89 1.11 0.72
C ALA A 22 -13.31 1.83 1.93
N PHE A 23 -12.13 1.45 2.34
CA PHE A 23 -11.47 2.06 3.48
C PHE A 23 -11.20 3.53 3.19
N GLU A 24 -10.72 3.85 2.00
CA GLU A 24 -10.47 5.23 1.63
C GLU A 24 -11.75 6.07 1.67
N ARG A 25 -12.85 5.52 1.18
CA ARG A 25 -14.12 6.24 1.20
C ARG A 25 -14.58 6.48 2.62
N LEU A 26 -14.42 5.49 3.49
CA LEU A 26 -14.82 5.65 4.87
C LEU A 26 -13.98 6.68 5.59
N LEU A 27 -12.69 6.76 5.27
CA LEU A 27 -11.83 7.74 5.88
C LEU A 27 -12.22 9.17 5.51
N MET A 28 -12.82 9.35 4.37
CA MET A 28 -13.29 10.67 3.98
C MET A 28 -14.53 11.07 4.76
N ASP A 29 -15.21 10.11 5.36
CA ASP A 29 -16.45 10.37 6.03
C ASP A 29 -16.35 10.34 7.54
N LYS A 30 -15.44 9.63 8.10
CA LYS A 30 -15.32 9.51 9.55
C LYS A 30 -13.88 9.22 9.97
N PRO A 31 -13.56 9.48 11.22
CA PRO A 31 -12.20 9.27 11.70
C PRO A 31 -11.85 7.79 11.76
N LEU A 32 -10.59 7.52 11.68
CA LEU A 32 -10.09 6.15 11.70
C LEU A 32 -10.60 5.37 12.91
N ALA A 33 -10.66 6.00 14.04
CA ALA A 33 -11.09 5.32 15.26
C ALA A 33 -12.51 4.76 15.15
N ASP A 34 -13.32 5.31 14.26
CA ASP A 34 -14.69 4.87 14.12
C ASP A 34 -14.87 3.86 12.99
N ILE A 35 -13.80 3.50 12.32
CA ILE A 35 -13.89 2.57 11.20
C ILE A 35 -13.67 1.16 11.69
N THR A 36 -14.61 0.28 11.43
CA THR A 36 -14.54 -1.11 11.88
C THR A 36 -14.44 -2.05 10.68
N VAL A 37 -14.03 -3.27 10.95
CA VAL A 37 -13.96 -4.29 9.91
C VAL A 37 -15.33 -4.48 9.28
N SER A 38 -16.40 -4.47 10.08
CA SER A 38 -17.73 -4.63 9.55
C SER A 38 -18.10 -3.52 8.60
N ALA A 39 -17.74 -2.29 8.94
CA ALA A 39 -18.05 -1.16 8.08
C ALA A 39 -17.29 -1.26 6.76
N ILE A 40 -16.03 -1.64 6.83
CA ILE A 40 -15.21 -1.78 5.63
C ILE A 40 -15.76 -2.90 4.74
N ALA A 41 -16.07 -4.03 5.32
CA ALA A 41 -16.58 -5.15 4.55
C ALA A 41 -17.90 -4.80 3.87
N ARG A 42 -18.76 -4.10 4.59
CA ARG A 42 -20.04 -3.68 4.04
C ARG A 42 -19.82 -2.71 2.88
N GLU A 43 -18.95 -1.74 3.07
CA GLU A 43 -18.69 -0.75 2.05
C GLU A 43 -18.05 -1.38 0.82
N ALA A 44 -17.22 -2.38 1.02
CA ALA A 44 -16.54 -3.08 -0.07
C ALA A 44 -17.42 -4.17 -0.69
N ASN A 45 -18.54 -4.45 -0.07
CA ASN A 45 -19.44 -5.50 -0.52
C ASN A 45 -18.77 -6.86 -0.52
N VAL A 46 -18.03 -7.15 0.53
CA VAL A 46 -17.42 -8.46 0.74
C VAL A 46 -17.80 -8.91 2.13
N ASP A 47 -17.66 -10.20 2.42
CA ASP A 47 -17.98 -10.63 3.77
C ASP A 47 -16.75 -10.44 4.66
N ARG A 48 -16.96 -10.47 5.96
CA ARG A 48 -15.88 -10.22 6.91
C ARG A 48 -14.79 -11.27 6.81
N LYS A 49 -15.16 -12.47 6.44
CA LYS A 49 -14.19 -13.54 6.30
C LYS A 49 -13.17 -13.18 5.22
N THR A 50 -13.64 -12.61 4.12
CA THR A 50 -12.76 -12.16 3.05
C THR A 50 -11.79 -11.08 3.56
N PHE A 51 -12.30 -10.16 4.36
CA PHE A 51 -11.44 -9.14 4.93
C PHE A 51 -10.35 -9.79 5.80
N TYR A 52 -10.74 -10.72 6.65
CA TYR A 52 -9.79 -11.36 7.56
C TYR A 52 -8.72 -12.14 6.80
N VAL A 53 -9.09 -12.74 5.68
CA VAL A 53 -8.12 -13.47 4.89
C VAL A 53 -7.07 -12.52 4.30
N HIS A 54 -7.50 -11.35 3.89
CA HIS A 54 -6.56 -10.41 3.28
C HIS A 54 -5.73 -9.63 4.29
N PHE A 55 -6.33 -9.16 5.34
CA PHE A 55 -5.65 -8.19 6.21
C PHE A 55 -5.67 -8.55 7.68
N GLY A 56 -6.61 -9.31 8.11
CA GLY A 56 -6.73 -9.71 9.51
C GLY A 56 -7.38 -8.67 10.39
N THR A 57 -6.87 -7.47 10.42
CA THR A 57 -7.39 -6.42 11.27
C THR A 57 -7.30 -5.09 10.53
N VAL A 58 -7.87 -4.05 11.09
CA VAL A 58 -7.74 -2.71 10.53
C VAL A 58 -6.28 -2.29 10.58
N ASP A 59 -5.56 -2.64 11.64
CA ASP A 59 -4.14 -2.35 11.71
C ASP A 59 -3.37 -3.07 10.61
N GLY A 60 -3.74 -4.31 10.32
CA GLY A 60 -3.14 -5.05 9.22
C GLY A 60 -3.39 -4.37 7.88
N LEU A 61 -4.58 -3.79 7.72
CA LEU A 61 -4.91 -3.06 6.52
C LEU A 61 -4.03 -1.80 6.41
N LEU A 62 -3.85 -1.10 7.51
CA LEU A 62 -3.00 0.08 7.51
C LEU A 62 -1.56 -0.28 7.19
N ASP A 63 -1.08 -1.39 7.73
CA ASP A 63 0.27 -1.85 7.43
C ASP A 63 0.42 -2.15 5.95
N ALA A 64 -0.57 -2.76 5.35
CA ALA A 64 -0.52 -3.08 3.93
C ALA A 64 -0.50 -1.82 3.07
N ILE A 65 -1.27 -0.81 3.45
CA ILE A 65 -1.30 0.44 2.73
C ILE A 65 0.06 1.14 2.86
N ALA A 66 0.60 1.14 4.06
CA ALA A 66 1.90 1.77 4.29
C ALA A 66 2.98 1.09 3.44
N ALA A 67 2.96 -0.22 3.37
CA ALA A 67 3.92 -0.96 2.58
C ALA A 67 3.80 -0.61 1.10
N ASP A 68 2.58 -0.49 0.60
CA ASP A 68 2.34 -0.13 -0.79
C ASP A 68 2.85 1.28 -1.09
N VAL A 69 2.63 2.20 -0.17
CA VAL A 69 3.08 3.57 -0.36
C VAL A 69 4.59 3.64 -0.38
N VAL A 70 5.24 2.93 0.53
CA VAL A 70 6.70 2.91 0.57
C VAL A 70 7.25 2.33 -0.73
N GLU A 71 6.67 1.25 -1.20
CA GLU A 71 7.10 0.62 -2.43
C GLU A 71 6.95 1.58 -3.60
N MET A 72 5.88 2.32 -3.63
CA MET A 72 5.62 3.28 -4.68
C MET A 72 6.67 4.39 -4.66
N ILE A 73 7.02 4.87 -3.49
CA ILE A 73 8.03 5.91 -3.34
C ILE A 73 9.40 5.39 -3.79
N VAL A 74 9.75 4.20 -3.37
CA VAL A 74 11.02 3.61 -3.74
C VAL A 74 11.12 3.47 -5.26
N ASP A 75 10.06 2.98 -5.87
CA ASP A 75 10.02 2.79 -7.31
C ASP A 75 10.15 4.13 -8.03
N SER A 76 9.51 5.17 -7.54
CA SER A 76 9.60 6.49 -8.13
C SER A 76 11.01 7.04 -8.06
N VAL A 77 11.64 6.85 -6.92
CA VAL A 77 13.01 7.33 -6.73
C VAL A 77 13.97 6.59 -7.68
N GLU A 78 13.80 5.30 -7.77
CA GLU A 78 14.66 4.51 -8.65
C GLU A 78 14.49 4.92 -10.10
N LYS A 79 13.28 5.17 -10.51
CA LYS A 79 13.02 5.60 -11.86
C LYS A 79 13.64 6.95 -12.14
N THR A 80 13.52 7.85 -11.19
CA THR A 80 14.11 9.17 -11.34
C THR A 80 15.61 9.08 -11.45
N LEU A 81 16.23 8.28 -10.62
CA LEU A 81 17.66 8.13 -10.67
C LEU A 81 18.12 7.52 -11.99
N SER A 82 17.38 6.54 -12.48
CA SER A 82 17.71 5.94 -13.74
C SER A 82 17.60 6.94 -14.87
N THR A 83 16.59 7.75 -14.84
CA THR A 83 16.37 8.71 -15.89
C THR A 83 17.42 9.80 -15.86
N MET A 84 17.86 10.17 -14.69
CA MET A 84 18.83 11.20 -14.57
C MET A 84 20.16 10.79 -15.11
N GLY A 85 20.33 9.55 -15.31
CA GLY A 85 21.52 9.24 -15.95
C GLY A 85 22.63 9.28 -15.19
N SER A 86 23.67 9.36 -15.73
CA SER A 86 24.71 9.09 -15.13
C SER A 86 25.33 10.07 -14.37
N ASP A 87 25.28 11.00 -14.39
CA ASP A 87 26.09 11.82 -13.95
C ASP A 87 26.21 12.09 -12.67
N PRO A 88 26.50 12.74 -12.16
CA PRO A 88 26.88 13.13 -11.01
C PRO A 88 25.98 12.82 -10.10
N ASN A 89 25.54 12.08 -10.33
CA ASN A 89 24.80 11.58 -9.55
C ASN A 89 25.22 11.42 -8.21
N GLU A 90 26.34 11.61 -7.84
CA GLU A 90 26.73 11.49 -6.48
C GLU A 90 25.84 12.34 -5.64
N ARG A 91 25.47 13.52 -6.11
CA ARG A 91 24.60 14.34 -5.34
C ARG A 91 23.27 13.72 -5.26
N ALA A 92 22.76 13.21 -6.36
CA ALA A 92 21.45 12.60 -6.40
C ALA A 92 21.39 11.39 -5.50
N LEU A 93 22.44 10.59 -5.53
CA LEU A 93 22.47 9.41 -4.70
C LEU A 93 22.49 9.77 -3.23
N GLY A 94 23.23 10.79 -2.88
CA GLY A 94 23.27 11.23 -1.51
C GLY A 94 21.92 11.72 -1.03
N ALA A 95 21.23 12.46 -1.86
CA ALA A 95 19.91 12.96 -1.52
C ALA A 95 18.92 11.81 -1.36
N ALA A 96 19.00 10.84 -2.24
CA ALA A 96 18.12 9.69 -2.17
C ALA A 96 18.39 8.87 -0.91
N ALA A 97 19.63 8.68 -0.60
CA ALA A 97 19.99 7.92 0.59
C ALA A 97 19.48 8.63 1.86
N THR A 98 19.60 9.93 1.89
CA THR A 98 19.13 10.69 3.02
C THR A 98 17.61 10.59 3.11
N PHE A 99 16.92 10.65 2.00
CA PHE A 99 15.49 10.56 1.95
C PHE A 99 15.02 9.21 2.48
N PHE A 100 15.65 8.16 2.03
CA PHE A 100 15.33 6.83 2.50
C PHE A 100 15.56 6.69 3.99
N LYS A 101 16.66 7.22 4.45
CA LYS A 101 16.99 7.13 5.86
C LYS A 101 15.94 7.86 6.68
N THR A 102 15.52 9.03 6.23
CA THR A 102 14.51 9.80 6.91
C THR A 102 13.19 9.05 6.97
N ILE A 103 12.80 8.43 5.87
CA ILE A 103 11.57 7.67 5.84
C ILE A 103 11.65 6.49 6.78
N ASN A 104 12.76 5.79 6.78
CA ASN A 104 12.93 4.66 7.66
C ASN A 104 12.81 5.07 9.11
N GLU A 105 13.42 6.17 9.46
CA GLU A 105 13.34 6.67 10.83
C GLU A 105 11.92 7.06 11.18
N ALA A 106 11.21 7.64 10.26
CA ALA A 106 9.85 8.03 10.51
C ALA A 106 8.93 6.82 10.68
N LEU A 107 9.25 5.73 10.01
CA LEU A 107 8.42 4.55 10.09
C LEU A 107 8.78 3.68 11.30
N CYS A 108 9.92 3.82 11.83
CA CYS A 108 10.29 3.11 13.03
C CYS A 108 9.79 3.87 14.25
#